data_f7762e66a500b672306f15d719990fdc
#
_entry.id   f7762e66a500b672306f15d719990fdc
#
_cell.length_a   1.000
_cell.length_b   1.000
_cell.length_c   1.000
_cell.angle_alpha   90.00
_cell.angle_beta   90.00
_cell.angle_gamma   90.00
#
_symmetry.space_group_name_H-M   'P 1'
#
loop_
_entity.id
_entity.type
_entity.pdbx_description
1 polymer ?
#
loop_
_entity_poly.entity_id
_entity_poly.type
_entity_poly.pdbx_seq_one_letter_code
_entity_poly.pdbx_strand_id
1 'polypeptide(L)'
;MVNYYHVLGLTEEASPQEIKAAFKRLAVKYHPDKHPNRPEMEEKFKEINQAHQVLSDPYEKTRFDLKLKYQQFSHPPHEPHTYRPYSNQTHRRPPRPSYRPQRMDARQNIIATAYAFGITFLFAALVMSGVWVKQSIDEQKDQAYLAERRATFEAAKGEFEAGNYLKAYDTMLSFKFFRVEERDMREFRDTMVDQIIEKGHKELENNKFQAAITLYNLAFELKPQLPYLGIKKRLVEAYKQAGEIEKAIAILEDFLASDFDIIASLVNLAEIHRDYLQNPDEAMENFQLAHRLAVKRYKKIYGEGYPILIREEHLPQSHFHLYSGLADMYLKIGNPQMAIKAADWNKYVWPDSVDAYATSGFAYLELENSLRACEEFESALNRGWRGSPPLNCN
;
A
#
# COMPACT_ATOMS: atom_id res chain seq x y z
N MET A 1 -1.64 6.70 38.97
CA MET A 1 -1.68 6.62 37.48
C MET A 1 -2.75 7.57 36.99
N VAL A 2 -2.50 8.37 35.96
CA VAL A 2 -3.50 9.30 35.39
C VAL A 2 -4.57 8.48 34.67
N ASN A 3 -5.85 8.73 34.99
CA ASN A 3 -6.96 8.09 34.29
C ASN A 3 -7.28 8.90 33.01
N TYR A 4 -6.94 8.37 31.85
CA TYR A 4 -7.10 9.03 30.56
C TYR A 4 -8.56 9.30 30.16
N TYR A 5 -9.51 8.51 30.67
CA TYR A 5 -10.94 8.79 30.48
C TYR A 5 -11.34 10.09 31.21
N HIS A 6 -10.86 10.29 32.43
CA HIS A 6 -11.12 11.53 33.19
C HIS A 6 -10.45 12.75 32.51
N VAL A 7 -9.28 12.59 31.90
CA VAL A 7 -8.64 13.67 31.14
C VAL A 7 -9.51 14.14 29.96
N LEU A 8 -10.20 13.21 29.31
CA LEU A 8 -11.13 13.53 28.21
C LEU A 8 -12.55 13.87 28.71
N GLY A 9 -12.81 13.76 30.02
CA GLY A 9 -14.13 13.98 30.64
C GLY A 9 -15.15 12.93 30.24
N LEU A 10 -14.73 11.67 30.15
CA LEU A 10 -15.51 10.51 29.74
C LEU A 10 -15.55 9.46 30.86
N THR A 11 -16.49 8.54 30.76
CA THR A 11 -16.56 7.31 31.57
C THR A 11 -15.69 6.21 30.94
N GLU A 12 -15.32 5.21 31.75
CA GLU A 12 -14.49 4.08 31.29
C GLU A 12 -15.16 3.20 30.25
N GLU A 13 -16.48 3.34 30.08
CA GLU A 13 -17.29 2.63 29.08
C GLU A 13 -17.45 3.40 27.75
N ALA A 14 -16.75 4.53 27.59
CA ALA A 14 -16.90 5.38 26.43
C ALA A 14 -16.51 4.68 25.11
N SER A 15 -17.37 4.84 24.10
CA SER A 15 -17.17 4.31 22.75
C SER A 15 -16.04 5.04 22.01
N PRO A 16 -15.46 4.44 20.95
CA PRO A 16 -14.44 5.09 20.13
C PRO A 16 -14.92 6.40 19.49
N GLN A 17 -16.20 6.51 19.21
CA GLN A 17 -16.82 7.73 18.65
C GLN A 17 -16.86 8.86 19.69
N GLU A 18 -17.19 8.54 20.94
CA GLU A 18 -17.21 9.49 22.05
C GLU A 18 -15.80 9.98 22.40
N ILE A 19 -14.80 9.08 22.39
CA ILE A 19 -13.40 9.42 22.59
C ILE A 19 -12.94 10.44 21.54
N LYS A 20 -13.24 10.17 20.26
CA LYS A 20 -12.88 11.07 19.16
C LYS A 20 -13.61 12.43 19.23
N ALA A 21 -14.87 12.43 19.62
CA ALA A 21 -15.66 13.65 19.78
C ALA A 21 -15.16 14.51 20.95
N ALA A 22 -14.86 13.90 22.10
CA ALA A 22 -14.32 14.57 23.26
C ALA A 22 -12.93 15.16 22.97
N PHE A 23 -12.08 14.40 22.31
CA PHE A 23 -10.78 14.89 21.87
C PHE A 23 -10.88 16.13 20.99
N LYS A 24 -11.71 16.10 19.91
CA LYS A 24 -11.89 17.25 19.02
C LYS A 24 -12.34 18.49 19.76
N ARG A 25 -13.31 18.37 20.68
CA ARG A 25 -13.83 19.47 21.49
C ARG A 25 -12.74 20.06 22.37
N LEU A 26 -11.98 19.23 23.07
CA LEU A 26 -10.93 19.66 23.98
C LEU A 26 -9.71 20.20 23.24
N ALA A 27 -9.31 19.61 22.14
CA ALA A 27 -8.21 20.07 21.31
C ALA A 27 -8.45 21.48 20.75
N VAL A 28 -9.68 21.77 20.30
CA VAL A 28 -10.07 23.12 19.85
C VAL A 28 -10.10 24.12 21.02
N LYS A 29 -10.49 23.66 22.22
CA LYS A 29 -10.57 24.51 23.42
C LYS A 29 -9.20 24.87 23.96
N TYR A 30 -8.25 23.94 23.96
CA TYR A 30 -6.91 24.10 24.56
C TYR A 30 -5.79 24.24 23.52
N HIS A 31 -6.14 24.56 22.25
CA HIS A 31 -5.15 24.76 21.20
C HIS A 31 -4.14 25.86 21.54
N PRO A 32 -2.84 25.64 21.33
CA PRO A 32 -1.81 26.64 21.67
C PRO A 32 -2.01 27.98 20.95
N ASP A 33 -2.55 27.97 19.72
CA ASP A 33 -2.83 29.22 18.99
C ASP A 33 -3.90 30.07 19.64
N LYS A 34 -4.79 29.49 20.45
CA LYS A 34 -5.82 30.22 21.18
C LYS A 34 -5.35 30.75 22.56
N HIS A 35 -4.26 30.20 23.03
CA HIS A 35 -3.71 30.52 24.35
C HIS A 35 -2.20 30.81 24.29
N PRO A 36 -1.74 31.75 23.48
CA PRO A 36 -0.34 32.06 23.36
C PRO A 36 0.23 32.49 24.74
N ASN A 37 1.42 31.99 25.08
CA ASN A 37 2.14 32.26 26.31
C ASN A 37 1.47 31.77 27.62
N ARG A 38 0.65 30.73 27.58
CA ARG A 38 0.07 30.08 28.76
C ARG A 38 0.56 28.64 28.90
N PRO A 39 1.65 28.38 29.63
CA PRO A 39 2.24 27.04 29.76
C PRO A 39 1.27 26.02 30.34
N GLU A 40 0.37 26.42 31.25
CA GLU A 40 -0.66 25.54 31.81
C GLU A 40 -1.65 25.01 30.77
N MET A 41 -1.95 25.78 29.73
CA MET A 41 -2.85 25.33 28.64
C MET A 41 -2.12 24.42 27.66
N GLU A 42 -0.84 24.62 27.44
CA GLU A 42 0.00 23.74 26.65
C GLU A 42 0.17 22.37 27.34
N GLU A 43 0.34 22.36 28.65
CA GLU A 43 0.45 21.12 29.42
C GLU A 43 -0.86 20.32 29.38
N LYS A 44 -2.01 20.97 29.55
CA LYS A 44 -3.33 20.35 29.35
C LYS A 44 -3.52 19.81 27.93
N PHE A 45 -3.06 20.53 26.93
CA PHE A 45 -3.14 20.06 25.53
C PHE A 45 -2.29 18.82 25.30
N LYS A 46 -1.09 18.75 25.90
CA LYS A 46 -0.25 17.53 25.88
C LYS A 46 -0.92 16.35 26.55
N GLU A 47 -1.54 16.56 27.71
CA GLU A 47 -2.29 15.50 28.43
C GLU A 47 -3.48 14.99 27.60
N ILE A 48 -4.23 15.88 26.94
CA ILE A 48 -5.36 15.54 26.06
C ILE A 48 -4.89 14.72 24.85
N ASN A 49 -3.77 15.11 24.23
CA ASN A 49 -3.19 14.36 23.12
C ASN A 49 -2.72 12.97 23.54
N GLN A 50 -2.05 12.86 24.70
CA GLN A 50 -1.61 11.58 25.24
C GLN A 50 -2.79 10.67 25.57
N ALA A 51 -3.84 11.23 26.19
CA ALA A 51 -5.07 10.47 26.50
C ALA A 51 -5.73 9.95 25.22
N HIS A 52 -5.83 10.77 24.17
CA HIS A 52 -6.39 10.35 22.88
C HIS A 52 -5.52 9.29 22.21
N GLN A 53 -4.20 9.44 22.21
CA GLN A 53 -3.29 8.47 21.60
C GLN A 53 -3.47 7.07 22.20
N VAL A 54 -3.59 6.96 23.53
CA VAL A 54 -3.76 5.68 24.22
C VAL A 54 -5.18 5.12 24.02
N LEU A 55 -6.22 5.95 24.11
CA LEU A 55 -7.61 5.48 24.04
C LEU A 55 -8.15 5.30 22.63
N SER A 56 -7.51 5.86 21.59
CA SER A 56 -7.89 5.67 20.19
C SER A 56 -7.32 4.41 19.57
N ASP A 57 -6.22 3.88 20.09
CA ASP A 57 -5.63 2.61 19.66
C ASP A 57 -6.28 1.45 20.41
N PRO A 58 -6.92 0.47 19.73
CA PRO A 58 -7.61 -0.65 20.38
C PRO A 58 -6.70 -1.50 21.29
N TYR A 59 -5.43 -1.66 20.92
CA TYR A 59 -4.47 -2.44 21.71
C TYR A 59 -4.03 -1.69 22.97
N GLU A 60 -3.62 -0.43 22.83
CA GLU A 60 -3.20 0.41 23.96
C GLU A 60 -4.38 0.68 24.92
N LYS A 61 -5.59 0.87 24.38
CA LYS A 61 -6.82 0.99 25.17
C LYS A 61 -7.04 -0.25 26.04
N THR A 62 -7.01 -1.45 25.43
CA THR A 62 -7.21 -2.71 26.19
C THR A 62 -6.16 -2.89 27.26
N ARG A 63 -4.91 -2.56 26.99
CA ARG A 63 -3.79 -2.61 27.95
C ARG A 63 -3.99 -1.64 29.11
N PHE A 64 -4.49 -0.44 28.82
CA PHE A 64 -4.80 0.57 29.83
C PHE A 64 -5.98 0.17 30.70
N ASP A 65 -7.06 -0.34 30.13
CA ASP A 65 -8.25 -0.82 30.82
C ASP A 65 -7.92 -1.97 31.79
N LEU A 66 -7.06 -2.90 31.37
CA LEU A 66 -6.54 -3.95 32.25
C LEU A 66 -5.77 -3.37 33.44
N LYS A 67 -4.91 -2.37 33.23
CA LYS A 67 -4.17 -1.72 34.31
C LYS A 67 -5.09 -1.01 35.31
N LEU A 68 -6.15 -0.34 34.84
CA LEU A 68 -7.14 0.29 35.70
C LEU A 68 -7.87 -0.75 36.58
N LYS A 69 -8.30 -1.86 35.99
CA LYS A 69 -8.93 -2.97 36.75
C LYS A 69 -8.01 -3.54 37.84
N TYR A 70 -6.74 -3.78 37.52
CA TYR A 70 -5.79 -4.28 38.51
C TYR A 70 -5.53 -3.30 39.65
N GLN A 71 -5.60 -1.99 39.43
CA GLN A 71 -5.47 -0.99 40.52
C GLN A 71 -6.69 -0.94 41.42
N GLN A 72 -7.90 -1.16 40.91
CA GLN A 72 -9.12 -1.23 41.72
C GLN A 72 -9.12 -2.45 42.70
N PHE A 73 -8.47 -3.54 42.29
CA PHE A 73 -8.35 -4.75 43.17
C PHE A 73 -7.22 -4.67 44.21
N SER A 74 -6.31 -3.69 44.11
CA SER A 74 -5.11 -3.59 44.97
C SER A 74 -5.32 -2.75 46.22
N HIS A 75 -6.47 -2.12 46.42
CA HIS A 75 -6.80 -1.34 47.62
C HIS A 75 -8.20 -1.69 48.06
N PRO A 76 -8.36 -2.56 49.07
CA PRO A 76 -9.63 -2.67 49.78
C PRO A 76 -9.92 -1.34 50.49
N PRO A 77 -11.19 -0.89 50.53
CA PRO A 77 -11.53 0.34 51.18
C PRO A 77 -11.15 0.29 52.65
N HIS A 78 -10.28 1.18 53.08
CA HIS A 78 -10.05 1.41 54.50
C HIS A 78 -11.33 2.02 55.08
N GLU A 79 -12.11 1.22 55.80
CA GLU A 79 -13.11 1.76 56.69
C GLU A 79 -12.43 2.60 57.78
N PRO A 80 -12.92 3.80 58.08
CA PRO A 80 -12.38 4.60 59.17
C PRO A 80 -12.72 3.95 60.49
N HIS A 81 -11.76 3.34 61.14
CA HIS A 81 -11.92 2.90 62.51
C HIS A 81 -12.13 4.13 63.41
N THR A 82 -13.38 4.34 63.82
CA THR A 82 -13.73 5.27 64.89
C THR A 82 -13.10 4.77 66.19
N TYR A 83 -12.14 5.52 66.68
CA TYR A 83 -11.48 5.33 67.97
C TYR A 83 -12.52 5.56 69.08
N ARG A 84 -13.05 4.51 69.71
CA ARG A 84 -13.79 4.60 70.97
C ARG A 84 -12.77 4.58 72.10
N PRO A 85 -12.77 5.57 73.03
CA PRO A 85 -11.92 5.52 74.19
C PRO A 85 -12.38 4.40 75.14
N TYR A 86 -11.48 3.53 75.48
CA TYR A 86 -11.68 2.41 76.39
C TYR A 86 -11.89 2.98 77.78
N SER A 87 -13.07 2.78 78.36
CA SER A 87 -13.29 3.01 79.78
C SER A 87 -12.58 2.00 80.59
N ASN A 88 -11.79 2.44 81.61
CA ASN A 88 -11.07 1.64 82.61
C ASN A 88 -12.05 0.86 83.43
N GLN A 89 -12.45 -0.35 83.02
CA GLN A 89 -13.02 -1.34 83.90
C GLN A 89 -11.95 -2.39 84.23
N THR A 90 -11.53 -2.39 85.47
CA THR A 90 -10.61 -3.39 86.05
C THR A 90 -11.27 -4.73 86.12
N HIS A 91 -11.29 -5.48 85.00
CA HIS A 91 -11.58 -6.91 85.05
C HIS A 91 -10.31 -7.69 85.51
N ARG A 92 -10.34 -8.25 86.71
CA ARG A 92 -9.38 -9.22 87.15
C ARG A 92 -9.31 -10.35 86.12
N ARG A 93 -8.22 -10.43 85.40
CA ARG A 93 -7.96 -11.56 84.49
C ARG A 93 -7.82 -12.82 85.29
N PRO A 94 -8.50 -13.95 84.96
CA PRO A 94 -8.23 -15.24 85.53
C PRO A 94 -6.74 -15.62 85.26
N PRO A 95 -6.10 -16.34 86.16
CA PRO A 95 -4.70 -16.76 86.01
C PRO A 95 -4.58 -17.55 84.72
N ARG A 96 -3.70 -17.09 83.82
CA ARG A 96 -3.35 -17.84 82.60
C ARG A 96 -2.75 -19.17 83.04
N PRO A 97 -3.22 -20.31 82.47
CA PRO A 97 -2.54 -21.56 82.66
C PRO A 97 -1.08 -21.38 82.26
N SER A 98 -0.18 -21.69 83.15
CA SER A 98 1.24 -21.64 82.89
C SER A 98 1.57 -22.75 81.91
N TYR A 99 1.59 -22.37 80.62
CA TYR A 99 2.15 -23.19 79.55
C TYR A 99 3.65 -23.31 79.85
N ARG A 100 4.08 -24.39 80.43
CA ARG A 100 5.49 -24.81 80.51
C ARG A 100 5.81 -25.31 79.07
N PRO A 101 6.60 -24.62 78.29
CA PRO A 101 7.05 -25.18 77.01
C PRO A 101 7.86 -26.41 77.35
N GLN A 102 7.41 -27.59 76.90
CA GLN A 102 8.26 -28.80 76.96
C GLN A 102 9.55 -28.40 76.19
N ARG A 103 10.66 -28.39 76.95
CA ARG A 103 11.98 -28.23 76.33
C ARG A 103 12.20 -29.49 75.49
N MET A 104 11.83 -29.42 74.21
CA MET A 104 12.23 -30.44 73.27
C MET A 104 13.76 -30.45 73.19
N ASP A 105 14.32 -31.63 73.29
CA ASP A 105 15.76 -31.82 73.18
C ASP A 105 16.29 -31.21 71.90
N ALA A 106 17.36 -30.44 71.98
CA ALA A 106 17.90 -29.70 70.84
C ALA A 106 18.15 -30.62 69.60
N ARG A 107 18.50 -31.86 69.84
CA ARG A 107 18.65 -32.90 68.83
C ARG A 107 17.31 -33.20 68.10
N GLN A 108 16.20 -33.34 68.84
CA GLN A 108 14.88 -33.63 68.25
C GLN A 108 14.37 -32.46 67.43
N ASN A 109 14.65 -31.22 67.85
CA ASN A 109 14.31 -30.04 67.09
C ASN A 109 15.11 -29.97 65.77
N ILE A 110 16.41 -30.26 65.78
CA ILE A 110 17.24 -30.27 64.55
C ILE A 110 16.76 -31.35 63.59
N ILE A 111 16.44 -32.56 64.11
CA ILE A 111 15.92 -33.66 63.29
C ILE A 111 14.55 -33.30 62.69
N ALA A 112 13.61 -32.78 63.49
CA ALA A 112 12.29 -32.36 62.98
C ALA A 112 12.39 -31.26 61.94
N THR A 113 13.27 -30.29 62.15
CA THR A 113 13.53 -29.20 61.14
C THR A 113 14.13 -29.77 59.86
N ALA A 114 15.10 -30.71 59.97
CA ALA A 114 15.69 -31.35 58.79
C ALA A 114 14.65 -32.15 57.96
N TYR A 115 13.75 -32.89 58.66
CA TYR A 115 12.63 -33.56 57.97
C TYR A 115 11.66 -32.58 57.32
N ALA A 116 11.32 -31.48 58.01
CA ALA A 116 10.44 -30.45 57.43
C ALA A 116 11.06 -29.83 56.17
N PHE A 117 12.35 -29.48 56.20
CA PHE A 117 13.08 -29.01 55.02
C PHE A 117 13.17 -30.08 53.92
N GLY A 118 13.43 -31.34 54.28
CA GLY A 118 13.44 -32.45 53.33
C GLY A 118 12.10 -32.64 52.61
N ILE A 119 11.00 -32.62 53.37
CA ILE A 119 9.64 -32.75 52.79
C ILE A 119 9.31 -31.56 51.90
N THR A 120 9.61 -30.33 52.35
CA THR A 120 9.35 -29.13 51.52
C THR A 120 10.20 -29.11 50.27
N PHE A 121 11.46 -29.54 50.35
CA PHE A 121 12.33 -29.68 49.19
C PHE A 121 11.82 -30.72 48.19
N LEU A 122 11.41 -31.91 48.69
CA LEU A 122 10.81 -32.96 47.84
C LEU A 122 9.52 -32.49 47.18
N PHE A 123 8.68 -31.77 47.90
CA PHE A 123 7.45 -31.21 47.36
C PHE A 123 7.76 -30.15 46.29
N ALA A 124 8.69 -29.24 46.55
CA ALA A 124 9.14 -28.24 45.57
C ALA A 124 9.73 -28.90 44.32
N ALA A 125 10.58 -29.93 44.50
CA ALA A 125 11.14 -30.68 43.37
C ALA A 125 10.06 -31.38 42.53
N LEU A 126 9.02 -31.94 43.19
CA LEU A 126 7.89 -32.57 42.49
C LEU A 126 7.07 -31.54 41.70
N VAL A 127 6.77 -30.39 42.28
CA VAL A 127 6.10 -29.29 41.58
C VAL A 127 6.92 -28.80 40.42
N MET A 128 8.21 -28.57 40.62
CA MET A 128 9.13 -28.10 39.54
C MET A 128 9.24 -29.13 38.41
N SER A 129 9.32 -30.43 38.74
CA SER A 129 9.31 -31.49 37.71
C SER A 129 8.01 -31.52 36.93
N GLY A 130 6.86 -31.32 37.57
CA GLY A 130 5.56 -31.23 36.93
C GLY A 130 5.47 -30.02 35.99
N VAL A 131 5.97 -28.86 36.41
CA VAL A 131 6.06 -27.66 35.59
C VAL A 131 6.99 -27.90 34.38
N TRP A 132 8.15 -28.50 34.62
CA TRP A 132 9.11 -28.79 33.55
C TRP A 132 8.54 -29.77 32.51
N VAL A 133 7.87 -30.86 32.96
CA VAL A 133 7.21 -31.81 32.05
C VAL A 133 6.11 -31.12 31.24
N LYS A 134 5.28 -30.30 31.87
CA LYS A 134 4.24 -29.54 31.17
C LYS A 134 4.86 -28.60 30.11
N GLN A 135 5.89 -27.86 30.49
CA GLN A 135 6.59 -26.96 29.58
C GLN A 135 7.19 -27.69 28.38
N SER A 136 7.83 -28.85 28.63
CA SER A 136 8.38 -29.69 27.56
C SER A 136 7.31 -30.19 26.57
N ILE A 137 6.13 -30.60 27.11
CA ILE A 137 4.99 -31.02 26.28
C ILE A 137 4.45 -29.83 25.44
N ASP A 138 4.31 -28.65 26.08
CA ASP A 138 3.81 -27.47 25.41
C ASP A 138 4.79 -27.01 24.32
N GLU A 139 6.10 -27.05 24.56
CA GLU A 139 7.15 -26.78 23.58
C GLU A 139 7.11 -27.77 22.39
N GLN A 140 6.95 -29.07 22.66
CA GLN A 140 6.82 -30.07 21.60
C GLN A 140 5.58 -29.84 20.72
N LYS A 141 4.45 -29.50 21.34
CA LYS A 141 3.21 -29.16 20.61
C LYS A 141 3.38 -27.90 19.75
N ASP A 142 4.06 -26.91 20.28
CA ASP A 142 4.33 -25.65 19.59
C ASP A 142 5.25 -25.87 18.38
N GLN A 143 6.32 -26.69 18.56
CA GLN A 143 7.19 -27.07 17.45
C GLN A 143 6.47 -27.88 16.38
N ALA A 144 5.63 -28.84 16.77
CA ALA A 144 4.82 -29.61 15.84
C ALA A 144 3.85 -28.71 15.04
N TYR A 145 3.20 -27.78 15.72
CA TYR A 145 2.32 -26.80 15.09
C TYR A 145 3.06 -25.89 14.10
N LEU A 146 4.25 -25.39 14.46
CA LEU A 146 5.08 -24.58 13.55
C LEU A 146 5.56 -25.39 12.34
N ALA A 147 5.94 -26.67 12.57
CA ALA A 147 6.36 -27.55 11.48
C ALA A 147 5.22 -27.82 10.47
N GLU A 148 3.99 -28.05 10.95
CA GLU A 148 2.80 -28.22 10.10
C GLU A 148 2.52 -26.95 9.28
N ARG A 149 2.57 -25.79 9.92
CA ARG A 149 2.39 -24.51 9.23
C ARG A 149 3.48 -24.28 8.18
N ARG A 150 4.73 -24.61 8.50
CA ARG A 150 5.85 -24.51 7.56
C ARG A 150 5.67 -25.44 6.36
N ALA A 151 5.25 -26.68 6.59
CA ALA A 151 4.94 -27.61 5.51
C ALA A 151 3.82 -27.10 4.60
N THR A 152 2.77 -26.51 5.17
CA THR A 152 1.67 -25.89 4.43
C THR A 152 2.15 -24.70 3.59
N PHE A 153 3.03 -23.87 4.13
CA PHE A 153 3.67 -22.77 3.42
C PHE A 153 4.53 -23.26 2.24
N GLU A 154 5.39 -24.26 2.46
CA GLU A 154 6.24 -24.78 1.38
C GLU A 154 5.39 -25.43 0.27
N ALA A 155 4.26 -26.08 0.62
CA ALA A 155 3.30 -26.57 -0.35
C ALA A 155 2.66 -25.41 -1.14
N ALA A 156 2.23 -24.34 -0.49
CA ALA A 156 1.68 -23.17 -1.15
C ALA A 156 2.71 -22.49 -2.08
N LYS A 157 3.96 -22.41 -1.65
CA LYS A 157 5.06 -21.89 -2.48
C LYS A 157 5.30 -22.76 -3.71
N GLY A 158 5.29 -24.08 -3.55
CA GLY A 158 5.37 -25.03 -4.68
C GLY A 158 4.22 -24.88 -5.67
N GLU A 159 2.98 -24.71 -5.20
CA GLU A 159 1.82 -24.41 -6.05
C GLU A 159 2.00 -23.07 -6.80
N PHE A 160 2.51 -22.05 -6.13
CA PHE A 160 2.79 -20.76 -6.76
C PHE A 160 3.85 -20.86 -7.87
N GLU A 161 4.93 -21.58 -7.63
CA GLU A 161 5.99 -21.83 -8.61
C GLU A 161 5.50 -22.66 -9.80
N ALA A 162 4.57 -23.60 -9.55
CA ALA A 162 3.89 -24.39 -10.58
C ALA A 162 2.86 -23.59 -11.41
N GLY A 163 2.56 -22.34 -11.03
CA GLY A 163 1.58 -21.48 -11.70
C GLY A 163 0.15 -21.59 -11.16
N ASN A 164 -0.09 -22.37 -10.11
CA ASN A 164 -1.39 -22.51 -9.46
C ASN A 164 -1.63 -21.38 -8.46
N TYR A 165 -1.59 -20.13 -8.94
CA TYR A 165 -1.56 -18.91 -8.12
C TYR A 165 -2.75 -18.76 -7.20
N LEU A 166 -3.98 -19.04 -7.68
CA LEU A 166 -5.19 -18.93 -6.89
C LEU A 166 -5.16 -19.87 -5.69
N LYS A 167 -4.81 -21.15 -5.92
CA LYS A 167 -4.69 -22.16 -4.85
C LYS A 167 -3.63 -21.77 -3.83
N ALA A 168 -2.48 -21.28 -4.29
CA ALA A 168 -1.40 -20.82 -3.42
C ALA A 168 -1.86 -19.63 -2.57
N TYR A 169 -2.55 -18.67 -3.18
CA TYR A 169 -3.05 -17.46 -2.51
C TYR A 169 -4.10 -17.81 -1.44
N ASP A 170 -5.08 -18.66 -1.76
CA ASP A 170 -6.10 -19.12 -0.81
C ASP A 170 -5.47 -19.85 0.38
N THR A 171 -4.45 -20.70 0.10
CA THR A 171 -3.70 -21.36 1.16
C THR A 171 -3.02 -20.35 2.08
N MET A 172 -2.39 -19.31 1.51
CA MET A 172 -1.74 -18.26 2.30
C MET A 172 -2.74 -17.38 3.07
N LEU A 173 -3.95 -17.17 2.55
CA LEU A 173 -5.02 -16.46 3.26
C LEU A 173 -5.57 -17.27 4.46
N SER A 174 -5.43 -18.59 4.47
CA SER A 174 -5.83 -19.42 5.62
C SER A 174 -5.03 -19.10 6.89
N PHE A 175 -3.83 -18.55 6.75
CA PHE A 175 -3.01 -18.08 7.88
C PHE A 175 -3.54 -16.75 8.43
N LYS A 176 -4.42 -16.80 9.44
CA LYS A 176 -5.04 -15.61 10.06
C LYS A 176 -4.02 -14.69 10.74
N PHE A 177 -2.92 -15.22 11.23
CA PHE A 177 -1.83 -14.49 11.87
C PHE A 177 -0.50 -15.17 11.60
N PHE A 178 0.60 -14.41 11.72
CA PHE A 178 1.97 -14.91 11.60
C PHE A 178 2.73 -14.61 12.87
N ARG A 179 3.56 -15.57 13.31
CA ARG A 179 4.50 -15.39 14.40
C ARG A 179 5.75 -14.62 13.91
N VAL A 180 6.59 -14.21 14.83
CA VAL A 180 7.84 -13.48 14.51
C VAL A 180 8.77 -14.34 13.64
N GLU A 181 8.81 -15.65 13.91
CA GLU A 181 9.60 -16.65 13.21
C GLU A 181 9.07 -16.94 11.78
N GLU A 182 7.84 -16.54 11.48
CA GLU A 182 7.15 -16.75 10.21
C GLU A 182 7.14 -15.47 9.35
N ARG A 183 8.12 -14.58 9.54
CA ARG A 183 8.21 -13.31 8.81
C ARG A 183 8.28 -13.52 7.30
N ASP A 184 9.04 -14.51 6.84
CA ASP A 184 9.17 -14.87 5.44
C ASP A 184 7.86 -15.35 4.82
N MET A 185 7.05 -16.11 5.56
CA MET A 185 5.72 -16.55 5.13
C MET A 185 4.77 -15.35 4.93
N ARG A 186 4.81 -14.39 5.86
CA ARG A 186 4.04 -13.16 5.75
C ARG A 186 4.48 -12.33 4.56
N GLU A 187 5.80 -12.12 4.40
CA GLU A 187 6.38 -11.37 3.29
C GLU A 187 6.03 -12.00 1.95
N PHE A 188 6.11 -13.31 1.84
CA PHE A 188 5.68 -14.03 0.65
C PHE A 188 4.21 -13.76 0.32
N ARG A 189 3.28 -13.93 1.30
CA ARG A 189 1.85 -13.66 1.11
C ARG A 189 1.61 -12.22 0.65
N ASP A 190 2.26 -11.26 1.29
CA ASP A 190 2.03 -9.84 1.05
C ASP A 190 2.55 -9.41 -0.34
N THR A 191 3.58 -10.10 -0.86
CA THR A 191 4.20 -9.83 -2.18
C THR A 191 3.69 -10.73 -3.31
N MET A 192 2.86 -11.76 -3.04
CA MET A 192 2.40 -12.71 -4.06
C MET A 192 1.78 -12.04 -5.28
N VAL A 193 0.89 -11.06 -5.07
CA VAL A 193 0.22 -10.36 -6.18
C VAL A 193 1.21 -9.52 -6.97
N ASP A 194 2.17 -8.88 -6.30
CA ASP A 194 3.22 -8.11 -6.97
C ASP A 194 4.12 -9.02 -7.83
N GLN A 195 4.41 -10.24 -7.35
CA GLN A 195 5.15 -11.23 -8.13
C GLN A 195 4.36 -11.73 -9.35
N ILE A 196 3.03 -11.90 -9.23
CA ILE A 196 2.15 -12.22 -10.37
C ILE A 196 2.18 -11.11 -11.41
N ILE A 197 2.10 -9.85 -10.97
CA ILE A 197 2.18 -8.66 -11.82
C ILE A 197 3.52 -8.60 -12.55
N GLU A 198 4.61 -8.79 -11.82
CA GLU A 198 5.96 -8.79 -12.38
C GLU A 198 6.14 -9.89 -13.43
N LYS A 199 5.57 -11.07 -13.19
CA LYS A 199 5.54 -12.15 -14.20
C LYS A 199 4.71 -11.75 -15.42
N GLY A 200 3.57 -11.06 -15.20
CA GLY A 200 2.77 -10.50 -16.29
C GLY A 200 3.56 -9.51 -17.14
N HIS A 201 4.41 -8.68 -16.52
CA HIS A 201 5.29 -7.76 -17.24
C HIS A 201 6.29 -8.53 -18.13
N LYS A 202 6.92 -9.57 -17.61
CA LYS A 202 7.85 -10.40 -18.37
C LYS A 202 7.19 -11.14 -19.53
N GLU A 203 5.97 -11.66 -19.33
CA GLU A 203 5.24 -12.30 -20.42
C GLU A 203 4.86 -11.29 -21.52
N LEU A 204 4.51 -10.05 -21.16
CA LEU A 204 4.25 -8.98 -22.09
C LEU A 204 5.50 -8.62 -22.91
N GLU A 205 6.65 -8.47 -22.26
CA GLU A 205 7.93 -8.19 -22.93
C GLU A 205 8.37 -9.33 -23.87
N ASN A 206 7.99 -10.56 -23.56
CA ASN A 206 8.21 -11.73 -24.40
C ASN A 206 7.17 -11.91 -25.51
N ASN A 207 6.30 -10.92 -25.74
CA ASN A 207 5.19 -10.94 -26.70
C ASN A 207 4.16 -12.08 -26.44
N LYS A 208 4.07 -12.57 -25.23
CA LYS A 208 3.08 -13.58 -24.81
C LYS A 208 1.84 -12.88 -24.24
N PHE A 209 1.13 -12.16 -25.08
CA PHE A 209 0.07 -11.22 -24.69
C PHE A 209 -1.04 -11.88 -23.90
N GLN A 210 -1.52 -13.08 -24.31
CA GLN A 210 -2.59 -13.78 -23.63
C GLN A 210 -2.18 -14.26 -22.23
N ALA A 211 -0.93 -14.66 -22.03
CA ALA A 211 -0.41 -15.02 -20.73
C ALA A 211 -0.31 -13.79 -19.80
N ALA A 212 0.15 -12.66 -20.33
CA ALA A 212 0.20 -11.40 -19.58
C ALA A 212 -1.21 -10.95 -19.17
N ILE A 213 -2.19 -10.98 -20.07
CA ILE A 213 -3.60 -10.64 -19.80
C ILE A 213 -4.15 -11.53 -18.67
N THR A 214 -3.89 -12.83 -18.72
CA THR A 214 -4.35 -13.79 -17.71
C THR A 214 -3.78 -13.43 -16.32
N LEU A 215 -2.48 -13.14 -16.25
CA LEU A 215 -1.81 -12.78 -14.99
C LEU A 215 -2.29 -11.44 -14.42
N TYR A 216 -2.50 -10.43 -15.26
CA TYR A 216 -3.02 -9.14 -14.82
C TYR A 216 -4.47 -9.24 -14.33
N ASN A 217 -5.32 -9.98 -15.04
CA ASN A 217 -6.70 -10.21 -14.59
C ASN A 217 -6.76 -10.97 -13.27
N LEU A 218 -5.89 -11.97 -13.09
CA LEU A 218 -5.76 -12.66 -11.81
C LEU A 218 -5.33 -11.71 -10.69
N ALA A 219 -4.41 -10.79 -10.93
CA ALA A 219 -4.01 -9.81 -9.94
C ALA A 219 -5.18 -8.92 -9.50
N PHE A 220 -6.07 -8.52 -10.43
CA PHE A 220 -7.31 -7.79 -10.10
C PHE A 220 -8.28 -8.63 -9.28
N GLU A 221 -8.43 -9.90 -9.61
CA GLU A 221 -9.29 -10.83 -8.86
C GLU A 221 -8.80 -11.01 -7.42
N LEU A 222 -7.50 -11.18 -7.23
CA LEU A 222 -6.90 -11.40 -5.91
C LEU A 222 -6.90 -10.14 -5.02
N LYS A 223 -6.74 -8.95 -5.59
CA LYS A 223 -6.74 -7.67 -4.85
C LYS A 223 -7.53 -6.57 -5.58
N PRO A 224 -8.87 -6.65 -5.65
CA PRO A 224 -9.69 -5.72 -6.44
C PRO A 224 -9.66 -4.26 -5.95
N GLN A 225 -9.20 -4.02 -4.73
CA GLN A 225 -9.22 -2.69 -4.10
C GLN A 225 -8.04 -1.79 -4.47
N LEU A 226 -7.00 -2.32 -5.14
CA LEU A 226 -5.82 -1.54 -5.51
C LEU A 226 -6.05 -0.77 -6.82
N PRO A 227 -5.64 0.50 -6.89
CA PRO A 227 -5.74 1.29 -8.12
C PRO A 227 -4.65 0.89 -9.11
N TYR A 228 -4.86 -0.20 -9.83
CA TYR A 228 -3.89 -0.74 -10.79
C TYR A 228 -3.77 0.07 -12.09
N LEU A 229 -3.71 1.40 -12.01
CA LEU A 229 -3.68 2.27 -13.20
C LEU A 229 -2.53 1.94 -14.14
N GLY A 230 -1.34 1.65 -13.60
CA GLY A 230 -0.19 1.23 -14.41
C GLY A 230 -0.40 -0.11 -15.11
N ILE A 231 -1.06 -1.06 -14.46
CA ILE A 231 -1.37 -2.37 -15.03
C ILE A 231 -2.47 -2.25 -16.08
N LYS A 232 -3.51 -1.43 -15.84
CA LYS A 232 -4.55 -1.15 -16.83
C LYS A 232 -3.94 -0.57 -18.13
N LYS A 233 -2.93 0.31 -18.06
CA LYS A 233 -2.20 0.77 -19.26
C LYS A 233 -1.51 -0.36 -20.02
N ARG A 234 -0.85 -1.27 -19.28
CA ARG A 234 -0.20 -2.44 -19.91
C ARG A 234 -1.22 -3.44 -20.47
N LEU A 235 -2.40 -3.55 -19.85
CA LEU A 235 -3.50 -4.34 -20.38
C LEU A 235 -4.04 -3.76 -21.70
N VAL A 236 -4.13 -2.44 -21.84
CA VAL A 236 -4.51 -1.83 -23.12
C VAL A 236 -3.57 -2.30 -24.23
N GLU A 237 -2.25 -2.24 -23.99
CA GLU A 237 -1.27 -2.72 -24.96
C GLU A 237 -1.39 -4.22 -25.23
N ALA A 238 -1.50 -5.02 -24.17
CA ALA A 238 -1.67 -6.48 -24.29
C ALA A 238 -2.93 -6.86 -25.08
N TYR A 239 -4.07 -6.18 -24.82
CA TYR A 239 -5.32 -6.42 -25.55
C TYR A 239 -5.23 -5.98 -27.01
N LYS A 240 -4.59 -4.83 -27.30
CA LYS A 240 -4.32 -4.41 -28.70
C LYS A 240 -3.55 -5.49 -29.46
N GLN A 241 -2.46 -5.97 -28.90
CA GLN A 241 -1.59 -6.98 -29.53
C GLN A 241 -2.23 -8.38 -29.59
N ALA A 242 -3.13 -8.71 -28.66
CA ALA A 242 -3.90 -9.94 -28.68
C ALA A 242 -5.13 -9.90 -29.62
N GLY A 243 -5.45 -8.74 -30.20
CA GLY A 243 -6.64 -8.54 -31.04
C GLY A 243 -7.96 -8.39 -30.28
N GLU A 244 -7.89 -8.24 -28.94
CA GLU A 244 -9.08 -8.04 -28.08
C GLU A 244 -9.43 -6.54 -27.96
N ILE A 245 -9.71 -5.92 -29.10
CA ILE A 245 -9.79 -4.46 -29.26
C ILE A 245 -10.89 -3.82 -28.39
N GLU A 246 -12.05 -4.46 -28.28
CA GLU A 246 -13.18 -3.94 -27.47
C GLU A 246 -12.80 -3.82 -25.99
N LYS A 247 -11.97 -4.75 -25.47
CA LYS A 247 -11.51 -4.67 -24.09
C LYS A 247 -10.47 -3.55 -23.87
N ALA A 248 -9.62 -3.30 -24.87
CA ALA A 248 -8.71 -2.17 -24.84
C ALA A 248 -9.48 -0.84 -24.82
N ILE A 249 -10.49 -0.70 -25.67
CA ILE A 249 -11.37 0.47 -25.73
C ILE A 249 -12.07 0.68 -24.39
N ALA A 250 -12.67 -0.34 -23.81
CA ALA A 250 -13.38 -0.23 -22.53
C ALA A 250 -12.49 0.30 -21.38
N ILE A 251 -11.21 -0.08 -21.34
CA ILE A 251 -10.26 0.47 -20.35
C ILE A 251 -9.95 1.95 -20.65
N LEU A 252 -9.78 2.30 -21.91
CA LEU A 252 -9.48 3.69 -22.30
C LEU A 252 -10.66 4.62 -22.03
N GLU A 253 -11.90 4.15 -22.24
CA GLU A 253 -13.13 4.88 -21.89
C GLU A 253 -13.26 5.06 -20.37
N ASP A 254 -12.92 4.03 -19.56
CA ASP A 254 -12.86 4.15 -18.09
C ASP A 254 -11.83 5.20 -17.66
N PHE A 255 -10.68 5.28 -18.33
CA PHE A 255 -9.69 6.33 -18.09
C PHE A 255 -10.22 7.73 -18.42
N LEU A 256 -10.92 7.88 -19.54
CA LEU A 256 -11.53 9.16 -19.93
C LEU A 256 -12.63 9.57 -18.95
N ALA A 257 -13.49 8.63 -18.54
CA ALA A 257 -14.56 8.87 -17.58
C ALA A 257 -14.04 9.27 -16.18
N SER A 258 -12.85 8.81 -15.82
CA SER A 258 -12.19 9.12 -14.55
C SER A 258 -11.19 10.28 -14.60
N ASP A 259 -11.13 11.03 -15.71
CA ASP A 259 -10.14 12.10 -15.96
C ASP A 259 -8.67 11.64 -15.81
N PHE A 260 -8.41 10.35 -16.03
CA PHE A 260 -7.08 9.79 -15.92
C PHE A 260 -6.39 9.70 -17.27
N ASP A 261 -5.18 10.29 -17.38
CA ASP A 261 -4.29 10.25 -18.54
C ASP A 261 -4.99 10.50 -19.89
N ILE A 262 -5.86 11.50 -19.92
CA ILE A 262 -6.81 11.79 -21.01
C ILE A 262 -6.11 11.85 -22.38
N ILE A 263 -4.97 12.55 -22.49
CA ILE A 263 -4.26 12.71 -23.74
C ILE A 263 -3.76 11.36 -24.26
N ALA A 264 -3.13 10.56 -23.41
CA ALA A 264 -2.65 9.24 -23.80
C ALA A 264 -3.81 8.30 -24.18
N SER A 265 -4.92 8.36 -23.44
CA SER A 265 -6.13 7.57 -23.74
C SER A 265 -6.72 7.90 -25.10
N LEU A 266 -6.87 9.20 -25.42
CA LEU A 266 -7.33 9.65 -26.73
C LEU A 266 -6.38 9.27 -27.87
N VAL A 267 -5.07 9.34 -27.64
CA VAL A 267 -4.06 8.90 -28.64
C VAL A 267 -4.19 7.40 -28.89
N ASN A 268 -4.29 6.58 -27.84
CA ASN A 268 -4.50 5.13 -28.01
C ASN A 268 -5.81 4.80 -28.72
N LEU A 269 -6.90 5.50 -28.41
CA LEU A 269 -8.17 5.34 -29.13
C LEU A 269 -8.04 5.71 -30.60
N ALA A 270 -7.35 6.83 -30.91
CA ALA A 270 -7.07 7.22 -32.26
C ALA A 270 -6.26 6.18 -33.04
N GLU A 271 -5.21 5.63 -32.44
CA GLU A 271 -4.43 4.54 -33.03
C GLU A 271 -5.28 3.28 -33.23
N ILE A 272 -6.14 2.92 -32.28
CA ILE A 272 -7.05 1.78 -32.44
C ILE A 272 -8.01 2.00 -33.60
N HIS A 273 -8.63 3.17 -33.71
CA HIS A 273 -9.54 3.48 -34.80
C HIS A 273 -8.80 3.48 -36.15
N ARG A 274 -7.56 4.00 -36.21
CA ARG A 274 -6.76 4.04 -37.44
C ARG A 274 -6.31 2.65 -37.88
N ASP A 275 -5.72 1.88 -36.95
CA ASP A 275 -4.92 0.70 -37.31
C ASP A 275 -5.73 -0.62 -37.26
N TYR A 276 -6.73 -0.71 -36.36
CA TYR A 276 -7.50 -1.94 -36.16
C TYR A 276 -8.93 -1.83 -36.67
N LEU A 277 -9.61 -0.70 -36.47
CA LEU A 277 -11.01 -0.53 -36.84
C LEU A 277 -11.20 0.09 -38.23
N GLN A 278 -10.13 0.57 -38.87
CA GLN A 278 -10.14 1.20 -40.20
C GLN A 278 -11.15 2.37 -40.26
N ASN A 279 -11.29 3.12 -39.16
CA ASN A 279 -12.17 4.28 -39.06
C ASN A 279 -11.35 5.57 -38.95
N PRO A 280 -10.95 6.17 -40.09
CA PRO A 280 -10.09 7.35 -40.11
C PRO A 280 -10.77 8.61 -39.55
N ASP A 281 -12.08 8.72 -39.62
CA ASP A 281 -12.81 9.89 -39.10
C ASP A 281 -12.71 9.95 -37.58
N GLU A 282 -13.04 8.87 -36.88
CA GLU A 282 -12.89 8.75 -35.43
C GLU A 282 -11.44 8.88 -35.01
N ALA A 283 -10.50 8.30 -35.76
CA ALA A 283 -9.08 8.44 -35.47
C ALA A 283 -8.66 9.91 -35.50
N MET A 284 -9.05 10.65 -36.53
CA MET A 284 -8.75 12.07 -36.68
C MET A 284 -9.40 12.91 -35.57
N GLU A 285 -10.64 12.63 -35.21
CA GLU A 285 -11.35 13.33 -34.13
C GLU A 285 -10.63 13.20 -32.81
N ASN A 286 -10.25 11.97 -32.44
CA ASN A 286 -9.53 11.67 -31.21
C ASN A 286 -8.13 12.32 -31.17
N PHE A 287 -7.37 12.26 -32.28
CA PHE A 287 -6.09 12.96 -32.38
C PHE A 287 -6.22 14.47 -32.23
N GLN A 288 -7.22 15.08 -32.91
CA GLN A 288 -7.46 16.51 -32.81
C GLN A 288 -7.90 16.93 -31.40
N LEU A 289 -8.72 16.14 -30.74
CA LEU A 289 -9.13 16.39 -29.36
C LEU A 289 -7.91 16.31 -28.41
N ALA A 290 -7.09 15.27 -28.55
CA ALA A 290 -5.85 15.13 -27.79
C ALA A 290 -4.91 16.33 -28.03
N HIS A 291 -4.76 16.80 -29.28
CA HIS A 291 -3.97 17.98 -29.62
C HIS A 291 -4.49 19.24 -28.92
N ARG A 292 -5.79 19.51 -29.01
CA ARG A 292 -6.40 20.70 -28.35
C ARG A 292 -6.12 20.69 -26.85
N LEU A 293 -6.26 19.54 -26.21
CA LEU A 293 -5.99 19.37 -24.76
C LEU A 293 -4.51 19.52 -24.44
N ALA A 294 -3.62 18.95 -25.26
CA ALA A 294 -2.18 19.09 -25.11
C ALA A 294 -1.75 20.56 -25.18
N VAL A 295 -2.18 21.28 -26.21
CA VAL A 295 -1.87 22.71 -26.37
C VAL A 295 -2.42 23.55 -25.22
N LYS A 296 -3.65 23.26 -24.76
CA LYS A 296 -4.24 23.94 -23.59
C LYS A 296 -3.37 23.71 -22.34
N ARG A 297 -2.88 22.48 -22.13
CA ARG A 297 -1.98 22.13 -21.03
C ARG A 297 -0.63 22.82 -21.16
N TYR A 298 -0.04 22.87 -22.38
CA TYR A 298 1.24 23.56 -22.62
C TYR A 298 1.12 25.05 -22.31
N LYS A 299 0.09 25.71 -22.81
CA LYS A 299 -0.17 27.14 -22.52
C LYS A 299 -0.38 27.40 -21.01
N LYS A 300 -1.05 26.49 -20.32
CA LYS A 300 -1.24 26.61 -18.87
C LYS A 300 0.07 26.54 -18.09
N ILE A 301 1.02 25.70 -18.52
CA ILE A 301 2.28 25.44 -17.81
C ILE A 301 3.36 26.43 -18.23
N TYR A 302 3.51 26.69 -19.53
CA TYR A 302 4.63 27.43 -20.14
C TYR A 302 4.20 28.79 -20.71
N GLY A 303 2.92 29.16 -20.64
CA GLY A 303 2.39 30.35 -21.31
C GLY A 303 2.42 30.24 -22.86
N GLU A 304 2.33 31.37 -23.53
CA GLU A 304 2.38 31.41 -25.01
C GLU A 304 3.77 31.06 -25.58
N GLY A 305 4.82 31.11 -24.77
CA GLY A 305 6.18 30.70 -25.12
C GLY A 305 6.43 29.20 -25.16
N TYR A 306 5.41 28.38 -24.93
CA TYR A 306 5.54 26.92 -24.87
C TYR A 306 6.26 26.30 -26.09
N PRO A 307 6.09 26.79 -27.34
CA PRO A 307 6.76 26.18 -28.48
C PRO A 307 8.29 26.24 -28.42
N ILE A 308 8.84 27.18 -27.65
CA ILE A 308 10.30 27.36 -27.51
C ILE A 308 10.83 26.69 -26.26
N LEU A 309 9.99 26.53 -25.23
CA LEU A 309 10.39 26.07 -23.91
C LEU A 309 10.30 24.56 -23.72
N ILE A 310 9.44 23.88 -24.50
CA ILE A 310 9.24 22.44 -24.39
C ILE A 310 10.43 21.68 -24.95
N ARG A 311 10.87 20.62 -24.24
CA ARG A 311 11.89 19.66 -24.64
C ARG A 311 11.36 18.24 -24.41
N GLU A 312 12.04 17.25 -24.96
CA GLU A 312 11.70 15.83 -24.84
C GLU A 312 11.45 15.40 -23.39
N GLU A 313 12.33 15.77 -22.48
CA GLU A 313 12.23 15.43 -21.07
C GLU A 313 10.98 15.96 -20.36
N HIS A 314 10.29 16.92 -20.97
CA HIS A 314 9.09 17.53 -20.40
C HIS A 314 7.80 16.82 -20.80
N LEU A 315 7.85 15.95 -21.80
CA LEU A 315 6.65 15.36 -22.40
C LEU A 315 6.63 13.83 -22.28
N PRO A 316 5.48 13.23 -21.94
CA PRO A 316 5.28 11.80 -22.09
C PRO A 316 5.38 11.33 -23.54
N GLN A 317 5.78 10.08 -23.75
CA GLN A 317 5.89 9.46 -25.08
C GLN A 317 4.57 9.52 -25.89
N SER A 318 3.42 9.53 -25.24
CA SER A 318 2.12 9.68 -25.88
C SER A 318 1.99 10.97 -26.70
N HIS A 319 2.74 12.03 -26.36
CA HIS A 319 2.76 13.27 -27.13
C HIS A 319 3.54 13.13 -28.46
N PHE A 320 4.59 12.30 -28.46
CA PHE A 320 5.27 11.92 -29.71
C PHE A 320 4.29 11.18 -30.64
N HIS A 321 3.59 10.17 -30.12
CA HIS A 321 2.59 9.40 -30.89
C HIS A 321 1.44 10.29 -31.38
N LEU A 322 1.01 11.26 -30.56
CA LEU A 322 0.00 12.25 -30.97
C LEU A 322 0.38 12.98 -32.26
N TYR A 323 1.58 13.56 -32.31
CA TYR A 323 1.98 14.36 -33.45
C TYR A 323 2.43 13.51 -34.62
N SER A 324 2.97 12.32 -34.42
CA SER A 324 3.21 11.33 -35.48
C SER A 324 1.90 10.88 -36.13
N GLY A 325 0.90 10.52 -35.28
CA GLY A 325 -0.43 10.13 -35.76
C GLY A 325 -1.14 11.25 -36.52
N LEU A 326 -1.09 12.48 -36.00
CA LEU A 326 -1.64 13.65 -36.71
C LEU A 326 -0.96 13.89 -38.07
N ALA A 327 0.36 13.81 -38.14
CA ALA A 327 1.11 14.01 -39.38
C ALA A 327 0.71 12.96 -40.44
N ASP A 328 0.66 11.69 -40.05
CA ASP A 328 0.22 10.59 -40.92
C ASP A 328 -1.24 10.77 -41.39
N MET A 329 -2.14 11.11 -40.48
CA MET A 329 -3.56 11.30 -40.81
C MET A 329 -3.78 12.51 -41.74
N TYR A 330 -3.08 13.64 -41.48
CA TYR A 330 -3.18 14.81 -42.38
C TYR A 330 -2.65 14.50 -43.77
N LEU A 331 -1.59 13.72 -43.90
CA LEU A 331 -1.08 13.28 -45.18
C LEU A 331 -2.13 12.40 -45.90
N LYS A 332 -2.71 11.42 -45.23
CA LYS A 332 -3.75 10.52 -45.80
C LYS A 332 -5.00 11.25 -46.32
N ILE A 333 -5.39 12.34 -45.65
CA ILE A 333 -6.54 13.16 -46.14
C ILE A 333 -6.17 14.25 -47.11
N GLY A 334 -4.93 14.28 -47.66
CA GLY A 334 -4.47 15.25 -48.64
C GLY A 334 -4.28 16.66 -48.08
N ASN A 335 -3.85 16.78 -46.84
CA ASN A 335 -3.50 18.08 -46.23
C ASN A 335 -2.01 18.11 -45.82
N PRO A 336 -1.09 18.17 -46.80
CA PRO A 336 0.34 18.08 -46.55
C PRO A 336 0.89 19.24 -45.70
N GLN A 337 0.28 20.43 -45.76
CA GLN A 337 0.70 21.59 -44.96
C GLN A 337 0.52 21.31 -43.46
N MET A 338 -0.60 20.70 -43.07
CA MET A 338 -0.84 20.34 -41.68
C MET A 338 -0.01 19.13 -41.27
N ALA A 339 0.26 18.18 -42.16
CA ALA A 339 1.17 17.08 -41.95
C ALA A 339 2.59 17.57 -41.61
N ILE A 340 3.13 18.52 -42.36
CA ILE A 340 4.43 19.15 -42.11
C ILE A 340 4.44 19.84 -40.75
N LYS A 341 3.41 20.62 -40.42
CA LYS A 341 3.34 21.28 -39.09
C LYS A 341 3.39 20.30 -37.91
N ALA A 342 2.68 19.19 -38.01
CA ALA A 342 2.68 18.17 -36.99
C ALA A 342 4.05 17.45 -36.91
N ALA A 343 4.64 17.11 -38.07
CA ALA A 343 5.96 16.51 -38.13
C ALA A 343 7.07 17.47 -37.65
N ASP A 344 6.99 18.75 -37.96
CA ASP A 344 7.96 19.77 -37.50
C ASP A 344 7.94 19.90 -35.97
N TRP A 345 6.76 19.79 -35.35
CA TRP A 345 6.68 19.73 -33.88
C TRP A 345 7.46 18.53 -33.31
N ASN A 346 7.28 17.34 -33.90
CA ASN A 346 8.03 16.16 -33.47
C ASN A 346 9.53 16.30 -33.72
N LYS A 347 9.94 16.82 -34.87
CA LYS A 347 11.37 17.10 -35.18
C LYS A 347 11.98 18.09 -34.17
N TYR A 348 11.20 19.07 -33.74
CA TYR A 348 11.65 20.08 -32.79
C TYR A 348 11.84 19.49 -31.38
N VAL A 349 10.86 18.68 -30.90
CA VAL A 349 10.89 18.12 -29.56
C VAL A 349 11.77 16.86 -29.51
N TRP A 350 11.68 16.01 -30.52
CA TRP A 350 12.43 14.75 -30.66
C TRP A 350 13.27 14.79 -31.98
N PRO A 351 14.45 15.41 -31.96
CA PRO A 351 15.23 15.62 -33.18
C PRO A 351 15.66 14.32 -33.87
N ASP A 352 15.69 13.21 -33.19
CA ASP A 352 16.02 11.90 -33.75
C ASP A 352 14.81 11.12 -34.29
N SER A 353 13.66 11.75 -34.38
CA SER A 353 12.41 11.15 -34.87
C SER A 353 12.47 10.82 -36.37
N VAL A 354 12.81 9.57 -36.67
CA VAL A 354 12.91 9.03 -38.04
C VAL A 354 11.61 9.27 -38.85
N ASP A 355 10.47 8.92 -38.26
CA ASP A 355 9.16 8.97 -38.91
C ASP A 355 8.73 10.42 -39.23
N ALA A 356 9.07 11.38 -38.37
CA ALA A 356 8.73 12.76 -38.59
C ALA A 356 9.40 13.35 -39.87
N TYR A 357 10.68 13.00 -40.08
CA TYR A 357 11.41 13.39 -41.29
C TYR A 357 10.85 12.66 -42.51
N ALA A 358 10.59 11.36 -42.44
CA ALA A 358 10.02 10.61 -43.57
C ALA A 358 8.63 11.13 -43.97
N THR A 359 7.74 11.38 -42.97
CA THR A 359 6.40 11.92 -43.22
C THR A 359 6.46 13.34 -43.83
N SER A 360 7.38 14.19 -43.35
CA SER A 360 7.63 15.49 -43.96
C SER A 360 8.07 15.36 -45.43
N GLY A 361 8.96 14.41 -45.74
CA GLY A 361 9.40 14.12 -47.08
C GLY A 361 8.25 13.79 -48.03
N PHE A 362 7.35 12.88 -47.60
CA PHE A 362 6.14 12.57 -48.36
C PHE A 362 5.20 13.78 -48.51
N ALA A 363 5.04 14.59 -47.46
CA ALA A 363 4.20 15.77 -47.53
C ALA A 363 4.75 16.85 -48.46
N TYR A 364 6.07 17.03 -48.53
CA TYR A 364 6.69 17.93 -49.50
C TYR A 364 6.57 17.42 -50.93
N LEU A 365 6.54 16.10 -51.15
CA LEU A 365 6.24 15.54 -52.47
C LEU A 365 4.83 15.88 -52.94
N GLU A 366 3.82 15.76 -52.08
CA GLU A 366 2.45 16.17 -52.41
C GLU A 366 2.32 17.66 -52.74
N LEU A 367 3.23 18.47 -52.22
CA LEU A 367 3.34 19.90 -52.53
C LEU A 367 4.22 20.18 -53.78
N GLU A 368 4.61 19.15 -54.52
CA GLU A 368 5.51 19.23 -55.67
C GLU A 368 6.88 19.87 -55.34
N ASN A 369 7.28 19.90 -54.09
CA ASN A 369 8.55 20.46 -53.63
C ASN A 369 9.61 19.34 -53.48
N SER A 370 10.12 18.89 -54.62
CA SER A 370 11.07 17.78 -54.67
C SER A 370 12.39 18.07 -53.93
N LEU A 371 12.84 19.32 -53.90
CA LEU A 371 14.08 19.71 -53.22
C LEU A 371 13.92 19.50 -51.72
N ARG A 372 12.88 20.04 -51.11
CA ARG A 372 12.61 19.84 -49.66
C ARG A 372 12.31 18.39 -49.34
N ALA A 373 11.60 17.69 -50.22
CA ALA A 373 11.34 16.26 -49.99
C ALA A 373 12.64 15.46 -49.90
N CYS A 374 13.63 15.73 -50.78
CA CYS A 374 14.93 15.07 -50.72
C CYS A 374 15.71 15.40 -49.45
N GLU A 375 15.74 16.67 -49.03
CA GLU A 375 16.38 17.06 -47.74
C GLU A 375 15.80 16.32 -46.56
N GLU A 376 14.49 16.14 -46.49
CA GLU A 376 13.80 15.43 -45.41
C GLU A 376 14.05 13.92 -45.49
N PHE A 377 14.01 13.29 -46.65
CA PHE A 377 14.33 11.88 -46.83
C PHE A 377 15.81 11.58 -46.50
N GLU A 378 16.73 12.41 -46.88
CA GLU A 378 18.13 12.28 -46.52
C GLU A 378 18.29 12.34 -44.98
N SER A 379 17.60 13.30 -44.36
CA SER A 379 17.56 13.43 -42.90
C SER A 379 16.99 12.18 -42.19
N ALA A 380 15.95 11.57 -42.77
CA ALA A 380 15.36 10.33 -42.28
C ALA A 380 16.32 9.14 -42.44
N LEU A 381 16.97 9.01 -43.60
CA LEU A 381 17.95 7.97 -43.90
C LEU A 381 19.15 8.04 -42.95
N ASN A 382 19.68 9.23 -42.68
CA ASN A 382 20.78 9.47 -41.77
C ASN A 382 20.44 9.09 -40.31
N ARG A 383 19.14 9.06 -39.95
CA ARG A 383 18.59 8.61 -38.64
C ARG A 383 18.16 7.16 -38.63
N GLY A 384 18.38 6.43 -39.72
CA GLY A 384 18.10 4.99 -39.78
C GLY A 384 16.77 4.61 -40.43
N TRP A 385 16.13 5.49 -41.17
CA TRP A 385 14.96 5.11 -41.97
C TRP A 385 15.34 4.05 -43.00
N ARG A 386 14.56 2.98 -43.08
CA ARG A 386 14.82 1.86 -43.99
C ARG A 386 13.97 1.86 -45.26
N GLY A 387 13.16 2.90 -45.43
CA GLY A 387 12.38 3.11 -46.63
C GLY A 387 13.24 3.61 -47.80
N SER A 388 12.66 3.64 -49.01
CA SER A 388 13.25 4.22 -50.19
C SER A 388 12.49 5.49 -50.57
N PRO A 389 13.17 6.62 -50.77
CA PRO A 389 12.53 7.80 -51.33
C PRO A 389 11.89 7.47 -52.69
N PRO A 390 10.64 7.94 -52.95
CA PRO A 390 9.98 7.65 -54.21
C PRO A 390 10.46 8.53 -55.39
N LEU A 391 11.56 9.25 -55.22
CA LEU A 391 12.21 10.10 -56.22
C LEU A 391 13.73 9.97 -56.15
N ASN A 392 14.40 10.28 -57.27
CA ASN A 392 15.87 10.36 -57.29
C ASN A 392 16.30 11.69 -56.65
N CYS A 393 16.95 11.62 -55.51
CA CYS A 393 17.49 12.77 -54.80
C CYS A 393 18.99 13.06 -55.12
N ASN A 394 19.45 12.69 -56.32
CA ASN A 394 20.81 12.93 -56.83
C ASN A 394 20.94 14.29 -57.47
#